data_f346365158b126317417ab0c951c57f5
#
_entry.id   f346365158b126317417ab0c951c57f5
#
_cell.length_a   1.000
_cell.length_b   1.000
_cell.length_c   1.000
_cell.angle_alpha   90.00
_cell.angle_beta   90.00
_cell.angle_gamma   90.00
#
_symmetry.space_group_name_H-M   'P 1'
#
loop_
_entity.id
_entity.type
_entity.pdbx_description
1 polymer ?
#
loop_
_entity_poly.entity_id
_entity_poly.type
_entity_poly.pdbx_seq_one_letter_code
_entity_poly.pdbx_strand_id
1 'polypeptide(L)'
;MKAMLSPGEKIKQIRKDFKLNQSDIVGTEVTRNLISAIENGKASLTPKVAEIITKNINQLCKDNNINFHLTTSYLLEDIDEQEEKKANEYINYLKCNNDIESDALDKLVREIQVFLVNSNLYEKKLIIYEILGDIFHSKRQFEKSYTFYIRAFENSSRGDNKAIVSNLLVKLSNCCIDLGKISEALEFNDLALIYEDVLSPTEKYNIIFNSALVYRNLNVADKALKELNYIEENSLELDIKNLIKLKMLKSNCLVQKKYYTEAIVIYKDVISKINKKDPEDMDLLLLSYSNLLNVYNSLNDVKNIKLYMNYTIKLLTYVSTKYNPWSLLQVSHGFKILGDTASYEEYLLKTIDVSKQEKDSSVLYKAVEALIDLYIHDTNIEKLNFSKNMVLELISLEILPKHNDLVLKLIKYYLTIDDMDNLKSIIYFLT
;
A
#
# COMPACT_ATOMS: atom_id res chain seq x y z
N MET A 1 -26.02 8.61 10.66
CA MET A 1 -25.64 7.97 11.95
C MET A 1 -26.72 8.27 12.98
N LYS A 2 -27.13 7.25 13.80
CA LYS A 2 -27.90 7.56 15.02
C LYS A 2 -27.01 8.36 15.97
N ALA A 3 -27.51 9.44 16.55
CA ALA A 3 -26.78 10.21 17.53
C ALA A 3 -26.47 9.33 18.76
N MET A 4 -25.25 9.41 19.26
CA MET A 4 -24.88 8.80 20.53
C MET A 4 -25.52 9.63 21.66
N LEU A 5 -26.09 8.96 22.62
CA LEU A 5 -26.89 9.59 23.65
C LEU A 5 -26.32 9.29 25.01
N SER A 6 -26.21 10.30 25.85
CA SER A 6 -25.93 10.12 27.27
C SER A 6 -27.04 9.29 27.95
N PRO A 7 -26.78 8.64 29.09
CA PRO A 7 -27.78 7.92 29.85
C PRO A 7 -29.07 8.72 30.12
N GLY A 8 -28.94 10.01 30.43
CA GLY A 8 -30.07 10.90 30.63
C GLY A 8 -30.88 11.16 29.35
N GLU A 9 -30.18 11.37 28.22
CA GLU A 9 -30.83 11.57 26.92
C GLU A 9 -31.55 10.29 26.45
N LYS A 10 -30.97 9.10 26.68
CA LYS A 10 -31.64 7.82 26.41
C LYS A 10 -32.97 7.69 27.17
N ILE A 11 -32.95 8.00 28.48
CA ILE A 11 -34.19 7.98 29.30
C ILE A 11 -35.20 8.95 28.72
N LYS A 12 -34.75 10.19 28.42
CA LYS A 12 -35.60 11.24 27.87
C LYS A 12 -36.20 10.87 26.52
N GLN A 13 -35.40 10.24 25.64
CA GLN A 13 -35.86 9.79 24.33
C GLN A 13 -36.90 8.66 24.45
N ILE A 14 -36.56 7.58 25.20
CA ILE A 14 -37.48 6.45 25.42
C ILE A 14 -38.82 6.94 25.98
N ARG A 15 -38.76 7.81 27.00
CA ARG A 15 -39.94 8.38 27.60
C ARG A 15 -40.82 9.14 26.58
N LYS A 16 -40.19 9.95 25.70
CA LYS A 16 -40.91 10.68 24.65
C LYS A 16 -41.47 9.76 23.58
N ASP A 17 -40.72 8.75 23.15
CA ASP A 17 -41.16 7.79 22.14
C ASP A 17 -42.39 7.01 22.58
N PHE A 18 -42.48 6.69 23.88
CA PHE A 18 -43.65 6.01 24.47
C PHE A 18 -44.66 6.96 25.12
N LYS A 19 -44.52 8.29 24.96
CA LYS A 19 -45.41 9.33 25.51
C LYS A 19 -45.60 9.23 27.04
N LEU A 20 -44.51 8.80 27.75
CA LEU A 20 -44.51 8.68 29.22
C LEU A 20 -44.10 10.00 29.88
N ASN A 21 -44.67 10.31 31.04
CA ASN A 21 -44.22 11.40 31.90
C ASN A 21 -43.07 10.94 32.79
N GLN A 22 -42.32 11.88 33.37
CA GLN A 22 -41.25 11.55 34.32
C GLN A 22 -41.78 10.81 35.56
N SER A 23 -43.04 11.10 35.96
CA SER A 23 -43.73 10.41 37.07
C SER A 23 -44.01 8.93 36.78
N ASP A 24 -44.20 8.56 35.53
CA ASP A 24 -44.57 7.19 35.17
C ASP A 24 -43.42 6.19 35.31
N ILE A 25 -42.19 6.67 35.25
CA ILE A 25 -40.99 5.83 35.28
C ILE A 25 -40.26 5.77 36.62
N VAL A 26 -40.69 6.55 37.65
CA VAL A 26 -40.00 6.68 38.93
C VAL A 26 -40.36 5.58 39.94
N GLY A 27 -41.55 5.11 40.00
CA GLY A 27 -42.02 4.23 41.07
C GLY A 27 -42.06 4.89 42.46
N THR A 28 -41.86 4.14 43.50
CA THR A 28 -41.90 4.63 44.91
C THR A 28 -40.48 4.97 45.45
N GLU A 29 -39.42 4.51 44.82
CA GLU A 29 -38.05 4.61 45.34
C GLU A 29 -37.24 5.77 44.73
N VAL A 30 -37.68 6.36 43.61
CA VAL A 30 -36.98 7.40 42.88
C VAL A 30 -37.88 8.64 42.77
N THR A 31 -37.36 9.83 42.90
CA THR A 31 -38.11 11.06 42.80
C THR A 31 -38.14 11.61 41.37
N ARG A 32 -39.26 12.23 40.94
CA ARG A 32 -39.35 12.94 39.66
C ARG A 32 -38.24 13.97 39.47
N ASN A 33 -37.83 14.67 40.55
CA ASN A 33 -36.76 15.66 40.49
C ASN A 33 -35.40 15.03 40.13
N LEU A 34 -35.13 13.81 40.63
CA LEU A 34 -33.91 13.08 40.29
C LEU A 34 -33.90 12.70 38.80
N ILE A 35 -35.01 12.20 38.27
CA ILE A 35 -35.12 11.88 36.82
C ILE A 35 -34.89 13.14 35.99
N SER A 36 -35.54 14.26 36.35
CA SER A 36 -35.34 15.53 35.66
C SER A 36 -33.86 16.01 35.72
N ALA A 37 -33.19 15.80 36.82
CA ALA A 37 -31.78 16.13 36.96
C ALA A 37 -30.88 15.22 36.06
N ILE A 38 -31.16 13.92 35.99
CA ILE A 38 -30.45 12.96 35.12
C ILE A 38 -30.69 13.29 33.64
N GLU A 39 -31.96 13.51 33.22
CA GLU A 39 -32.32 13.85 31.83
C GLU A 39 -31.66 15.16 31.34
N ASN A 40 -31.34 16.07 32.25
CA ASN A 40 -30.66 17.34 31.95
C ASN A 40 -29.15 17.34 32.25
N GLY A 41 -28.57 16.17 32.53
CA GLY A 41 -27.13 16.02 32.79
C GLY A 41 -26.64 16.64 34.09
N LYS A 42 -27.53 16.97 35.03
CA LYS A 42 -27.23 17.57 36.34
C LYS A 42 -26.97 16.53 37.43
N ALA A 43 -27.29 15.27 37.18
CA ALA A 43 -27.02 14.13 38.04
C ALA A 43 -26.67 12.91 37.20
N SER A 44 -25.78 12.05 37.68
CA SER A 44 -25.44 10.78 37.05
C SER A 44 -26.48 9.70 37.31
N LEU A 45 -26.68 8.79 36.35
CA LEU A 45 -27.54 7.63 36.50
C LEU A 45 -26.74 6.53 37.26
N THR A 46 -27.23 6.16 38.45
CA THR A 46 -26.64 5.06 39.20
C THR A 46 -27.24 3.72 38.79
N PRO A 47 -26.52 2.58 38.95
CA PRO A 47 -27.04 1.24 38.60
C PRO A 47 -28.38 0.92 39.23
N LYS A 48 -28.55 1.26 40.51
CA LYS A 48 -29.82 1.04 41.25
C LYS A 48 -30.97 1.80 40.65
N VAL A 49 -30.74 3.08 40.28
CA VAL A 49 -31.80 3.92 39.65
C VAL A 49 -32.10 3.43 38.24
N ALA A 50 -31.08 2.99 37.48
CA ALA A 50 -31.26 2.40 36.15
C ALA A 50 -32.11 1.11 36.19
N GLU A 51 -31.89 0.24 37.19
CA GLU A 51 -32.71 -0.98 37.38
C GLU A 51 -34.17 -0.64 37.63
N ILE A 52 -34.47 0.34 38.50
CA ILE A 52 -35.82 0.78 38.81
C ILE A 52 -36.50 1.32 37.55
N ILE A 53 -35.82 2.23 36.83
CA ILE A 53 -36.37 2.79 35.58
C ILE A 53 -36.61 1.70 34.53
N THR A 54 -35.66 0.78 34.34
CA THR A 54 -35.79 -0.34 33.41
C THR A 54 -36.98 -1.23 33.75
N LYS A 55 -37.13 -1.59 35.01
CA LYS A 55 -38.27 -2.40 35.50
C LYS A 55 -39.61 -1.69 35.23
N ASN A 56 -39.73 -0.40 35.57
CA ASN A 56 -40.94 0.36 35.42
C ASN A 56 -41.32 0.55 33.93
N ILE A 57 -40.37 0.89 33.07
CA ILE A 57 -40.61 1.02 31.63
C ILE A 57 -41.03 -0.33 31.02
N ASN A 58 -40.34 -1.42 31.35
CA ASN A 58 -40.67 -2.74 30.83
C ASN A 58 -42.07 -3.19 31.29
N GLN A 59 -42.47 -2.88 32.55
CA GLN A 59 -43.81 -3.16 33.03
C GLN A 59 -44.86 -2.35 32.28
N LEU A 60 -44.64 -1.04 32.08
CA LEU A 60 -45.54 -0.18 31.32
C LEU A 60 -45.67 -0.63 29.86
N CYS A 61 -44.58 -1.06 29.23
CA CYS A 61 -44.64 -1.60 27.88
C CYS A 61 -45.45 -2.90 27.80
N LYS A 62 -45.30 -3.79 28.81
CA LYS A 62 -46.08 -5.03 28.90
C LYS A 62 -47.58 -4.75 29.10
N ASP A 63 -47.95 -3.83 30.00
CA ASP A 63 -49.33 -3.47 30.32
C ASP A 63 -50.04 -2.81 29.11
N ASN A 64 -49.29 -2.13 28.25
CA ASN A 64 -49.79 -1.50 27.03
C ASN A 64 -49.63 -2.36 25.76
N ASN A 65 -49.22 -3.64 25.88
CA ASN A 65 -48.98 -4.56 24.76
C ASN A 65 -47.95 -4.00 23.75
N ILE A 66 -46.93 -3.25 24.21
CA ILE A 66 -45.85 -2.73 23.40
C ILE A 66 -44.71 -3.76 23.38
N ASN A 67 -44.34 -4.23 22.18
CA ASN A 67 -43.24 -5.15 22.03
C ASN A 67 -41.87 -4.41 22.10
N PHE A 68 -41.49 -4.04 23.32
CA PHE A 68 -40.23 -3.38 23.61
C PHE A 68 -39.63 -3.91 24.92
N HIS A 69 -38.35 -4.16 24.96
CA HIS A 69 -37.65 -4.59 26.15
C HIS A 69 -36.37 -3.76 26.36
N LEU A 70 -36.34 -3.02 27.45
CA LEU A 70 -35.23 -2.19 27.85
C LEU A 70 -34.28 -3.01 28.74
N THR A 71 -32.98 -2.85 28.58
CA THR A 71 -31.96 -3.43 29.47
C THR A 71 -31.27 -2.34 30.29
N THR A 72 -30.90 -2.67 31.52
CA THR A 72 -30.18 -1.76 32.41
C THR A 72 -28.81 -1.37 31.83
N SER A 73 -28.13 -2.33 31.20
CA SER A 73 -26.85 -2.09 30.51
C SER A 73 -26.96 -1.05 29.40
N TYR A 74 -28.04 -1.06 28.61
CA TYR A 74 -28.28 -0.05 27.58
C TYR A 74 -28.42 1.36 28.19
N LEU A 75 -29.13 1.49 29.30
CA LEU A 75 -29.33 2.80 29.95
C LEU A 75 -28.02 3.34 30.57
N LEU A 76 -27.22 2.46 31.15
CA LEU A 76 -25.98 2.83 31.83
C LEU A 76 -24.83 3.16 30.87
N GLU A 77 -24.88 2.60 29.68
CA GLU A 77 -23.84 2.81 28.67
C GLU A 77 -23.72 4.29 28.33
N ASP A 78 -22.58 4.88 28.62
CA ASP A 78 -22.26 6.27 28.35
C ASP A 78 -21.84 6.52 26.88
N ILE A 79 -21.52 7.75 26.52
CA ILE A 79 -21.12 8.12 25.15
C ILE A 79 -19.78 7.47 24.79
N ASP A 80 -18.84 7.45 25.73
CA ASP A 80 -17.50 6.92 25.49
C ASP A 80 -17.55 5.41 25.21
N GLU A 81 -18.38 4.66 25.96
CA GLU A 81 -18.61 3.23 25.72
C GLU A 81 -19.28 2.96 24.36
N GLN A 82 -20.23 3.81 23.95
CA GLN A 82 -20.88 3.72 22.63
C GLN A 82 -19.87 4.00 21.51
N GLU A 83 -19.02 5.03 21.67
CA GLU A 83 -17.94 5.35 20.73
C GLU A 83 -16.96 4.18 20.62
N GLU A 84 -16.56 3.60 21.74
CA GLU A 84 -15.63 2.47 21.76
C GLU A 84 -16.22 1.24 21.06
N LYS A 85 -17.47 0.90 21.30
CA LYS A 85 -18.16 -0.18 20.60
C LYS A 85 -18.21 0.08 19.09
N LYS A 86 -18.57 1.31 18.70
CA LYS A 86 -18.63 1.67 17.29
C LYS A 86 -17.26 1.62 16.60
N ALA A 87 -16.22 2.07 17.29
CA ALA A 87 -14.85 1.95 16.80
C ALA A 87 -14.43 0.48 16.60
N ASN A 88 -14.78 -0.39 17.58
CA ASN A 88 -14.51 -1.82 17.47
C ASN A 88 -15.29 -2.49 16.33
N GLU A 89 -16.54 -2.07 16.06
CA GLU A 89 -17.29 -2.51 14.87
C GLU A 89 -16.56 -2.17 13.57
N TYR A 90 -16.05 -0.94 13.43
CA TYR A 90 -15.27 -0.54 12.26
C TYR A 90 -13.97 -1.34 12.13
N ILE A 91 -13.24 -1.53 13.24
CA ILE A 91 -12.00 -2.33 13.24
C ILE A 91 -12.28 -3.76 12.76
N ASN A 92 -13.32 -4.40 13.33
CA ASN A 92 -13.68 -5.76 12.96
C ASN A 92 -14.13 -5.84 11.50
N TYR A 93 -14.95 -4.90 11.06
CA TYR A 93 -15.41 -4.85 9.67
C TYR A 93 -14.25 -4.72 8.69
N LEU A 94 -13.31 -3.79 8.94
CA LEU A 94 -12.15 -3.57 8.09
C LEU A 94 -11.20 -4.78 8.06
N LYS A 95 -11.00 -5.46 9.20
CA LYS A 95 -10.17 -6.68 9.28
C LYS A 95 -10.77 -7.87 8.55
N CYS A 96 -12.09 -8.01 8.56
CA CYS A 96 -12.77 -9.14 7.92
C CYS A 96 -13.02 -8.94 6.41
N ASN A 97 -12.91 -7.71 5.90
CA ASN A 97 -13.27 -7.37 4.53
C ASN A 97 -12.12 -6.63 3.83
N ASN A 98 -11.02 -7.32 3.54
CA ASN A 98 -9.85 -6.72 2.88
C ASN A 98 -10.10 -6.37 1.40
N ASP A 99 -11.14 -6.93 0.77
CA ASP A 99 -11.40 -6.86 -0.68
C ASP A 99 -12.64 -6.01 -1.02
N ILE A 100 -12.83 -4.90 -0.28
CA ILE A 100 -13.94 -3.97 -0.51
C ILE A 100 -13.75 -3.27 -1.86
N GLU A 101 -14.81 -3.19 -2.67
CA GLU A 101 -14.81 -2.39 -3.91
C GLU A 101 -14.47 -0.91 -3.64
N SER A 102 -13.78 -0.26 -4.58
CA SER A 102 -13.23 1.08 -4.38
C SER A 102 -14.30 2.11 -3.96
N ASP A 103 -15.47 2.12 -4.61
CA ASP A 103 -16.53 3.08 -4.31
C ASP A 103 -17.17 2.85 -2.93
N ALA A 104 -17.34 1.58 -2.56
CA ALA A 104 -17.84 1.20 -1.25
C ALA A 104 -16.84 1.54 -0.14
N LEU A 105 -15.55 1.33 -0.40
CA LEU A 105 -14.46 1.70 0.51
C LEU A 105 -14.41 3.21 0.72
N ASP A 106 -14.46 4.02 -0.33
CA ASP A 106 -14.41 5.48 -0.23
C ASP A 106 -15.62 6.04 0.55
N LYS A 107 -16.79 5.42 0.42
CA LYS A 107 -17.98 5.77 1.21
C LYS A 107 -17.80 5.42 2.69
N LEU A 108 -17.29 4.21 2.97
CA LEU A 108 -17.01 3.75 4.34
C LEU A 108 -15.96 4.62 5.01
N VAL A 109 -14.89 4.98 4.29
CA VAL A 109 -13.82 5.87 4.81
C VAL A 109 -14.39 7.23 5.20
N ARG A 110 -15.26 7.82 4.37
CA ARG A 110 -15.91 9.09 4.73
C ARG A 110 -16.75 8.96 6.00
N GLU A 111 -17.50 7.87 6.15
CA GLU A 111 -18.30 7.61 7.35
C GLU A 111 -17.41 7.47 8.60
N ILE A 112 -16.34 6.69 8.51
CA ILE A 112 -15.36 6.50 9.58
C ILE A 112 -14.71 7.85 9.96
N GLN A 113 -14.29 8.65 8.98
CA GLN A 113 -13.65 9.94 9.24
C GLN A 113 -14.58 10.91 9.99
N VAL A 114 -15.85 11.01 9.58
CA VAL A 114 -16.85 11.82 10.28
C VAL A 114 -17.03 11.37 11.74
N PHE A 115 -17.05 10.07 11.98
CA PHE A 115 -17.11 9.51 13.33
C PHE A 115 -15.86 9.85 14.15
N LEU A 116 -14.66 9.63 13.59
CA LEU A 116 -13.39 9.82 14.30
C LEU A 116 -13.07 11.30 14.62
N VAL A 117 -13.53 12.25 13.81
CA VAL A 117 -13.31 13.69 14.07
C VAL A 117 -13.82 14.09 15.44
N ASN A 118 -14.97 13.58 15.84
CA ASN A 118 -15.66 13.97 17.08
C ASN A 118 -15.32 13.09 18.29
N SER A 119 -14.60 11.99 18.11
CA SER A 119 -14.24 11.07 19.20
C SER A 119 -12.87 11.39 19.80
N ASN A 120 -12.66 11.03 21.07
CA ASN A 120 -11.36 11.15 21.77
C ASN A 120 -10.60 9.81 21.83
N LEU A 121 -10.95 8.83 21.02
CA LEU A 121 -10.44 7.46 21.05
C LEU A 121 -9.09 7.35 20.30
N TYR A 122 -8.01 7.91 20.83
CA TYR A 122 -6.71 7.98 20.15
C TYR A 122 -6.15 6.60 19.76
N GLU A 123 -6.24 5.61 20.64
CA GLU A 123 -5.78 4.24 20.36
C GLU A 123 -6.59 3.57 19.24
N LYS A 124 -7.92 3.77 19.24
CA LYS A 124 -8.77 3.23 18.17
C LYS A 124 -8.56 3.96 16.85
N LYS A 125 -8.33 5.29 16.88
CA LYS A 125 -7.95 6.07 15.70
C LYS A 125 -6.67 5.53 15.07
N LEU A 126 -5.64 5.30 15.89
CA LEU A 126 -4.38 4.71 15.43
C LEU A 126 -4.65 3.38 14.69
N ILE A 127 -5.35 2.44 15.34
CA ILE A 127 -5.62 1.12 14.77
C ILE A 127 -6.43 1.23 13.47
N ILE A 128 -7.47 2.05 13.44
CA ILE A 128 -8.32 2.24 12.26
C ILE A 128 -7.52 2.83 11.10
N TYR A 129 -6.72 3.88 11.36
CA TYR A 129 -5.92 4.52 10.33
C TYR A 129 -4.81 3.59 9.82
N GLU A 130 -4.19 2.79 10.69
CA GLU A 130 -3.21 1.78 10.28
C GLU A 130 -3.84 0.74 9.34
N ILE A 131 -5.01 0.18 9.69
CA ILE A 131 -5.72 -0.80 8.84
C ILE A 131 -6.10 -0.18 7.49
N LEU A 132 -6.59 1.06 7.49
CA LEU A 132 -6.91 1.77 6.24
C LEU A 132 -5.65 1.98 5.40
N GLY A 133 -4.53 2.33 6.02
CA GLY A 133 -3.24 2.40 5.36
C GLY A 133 -2.86 1.08 4.70
N ASP A 134 -2.99 -0.04 5.40
CA ASP A 134 -2.70 -1.39 4.89
C ASP A 134 -3.62 -1.75 3.71
N ILE A 135 -4.92 -1.47 3.80
CA ILE A 135 -5.89 -1.72 2.73
C ILE A 135 -5.55 -0.90 1.47
N PHE A 136 -5.26 0.40 1.60
CA PHE A 136 -4.90 1.22 0.45
C PHE A 136 -3.54 0.84 -0.14
N HIS A 137 -2.59 0.40 0.70
CA HIS A 137 -1.29 -0.10 0.24
C HIS A 137 -1.45 -1.37 -0.61
N SER A 138 -2.25 -2.33 -0.15
CA SER A 138 -2.52 -3.56 -0.90
C SER A 138 -3.20 -3.30 -2.25
N LYS A 139 -4.01 -2.23 -2.32
CA LYS A 139 -4.66 -1.75 -3.56
C LYS A 139 -3.76 -0.84 -4.42
N ARG A 140 -2.48 -0.68 -4.06
CA ARG A 140 -1.51 0.20 -4.72
C ARG A 140 -1.95 1.67 -4.81
N GLN A 141 -2.82 2.13 -3.90
CA GLN A 141 -3.21 3.53 -3.76
C GLN A 141 -2.29 4.21 -2.73
N PHE A 142 -1.01 4.33 -3.07
CA PHE A 142 0.06 4.68 -2.14
C PHE A 142 -0.10 6.08 -1.52
N GLU A 143 -0.62 7.08 -2.23
CA GLU A 143 -0.87 8.41 -1.67
C GLU A 143 -1.93 8.38 -0.55
N LYS A 144 -3.02 7.61 -0.74
CA LYS A 144 -4.02 7.41 0.31
C LYS A 144 -3.43 6.62 1.49
N SER A 145 -2.67 5.56 1.19
CA SER A 145 -1.97 4.76 2.19
C SER A 145 -1.05 5.62 3.06
N TYR A 146 -0.19 6.42 2.44
CA TYR A 146 0.70 7.37 3.12
C TYR A 146 -0.08 8.31 4.05
N THR A 147 -1.18 8.89 3.54
CA THR A 147 -2.02 9.81 4.33
C THR A 147 -2.58 9.13 5.58
N PHE A 148 -3.01 7.87 5.47
CA PHE A 148 -3.56 7.14 6.62
C PHE A 148 -2.48 6.69 7.60
N TYR A 149 -1.30 6.28 7.13
CA TYR A 149 -0.18 5.96 8.03
C TYR A 149 0.33 7.20 8.77
N ILE A 150 0.39 8.39 8.14
CA ILE A 150 0.70 9.64 8.85
C ILE A 150 -0.32 9.92 9.95
N ARG A 151 -1.62 9.78 9.67
CA ARG A 151 -2.66 9.95 10.71
C ARG A 151 -2.54 8.92 11.84
N ALA A 152 -2.18 7.68 11.53
CA ALA A 152 -1.91 6.67 12.54
C ALA A 152 -0.70 7.08 13.41
N PHE A 153 0.38 7.53 12.77
CA PHE A 153 1.59 8.00 13.44
C PHE A 153 1.33 9.21 14.35
N GLU A 154 0.56 10.22 13.91
CA GLU A 154 0.15 11.37 14.73
C GLU A 154 -0.63 10.94 15.98
N ASN A 155 -1.46 9.89 15.89
CA ASN A 155 -2.19 9.36 17.03
C ASN A 155 -1.33 8.47 17.94
N SER A 156 -0.23 7.91 17.45
CA SER A 156 0.70 7.08 18.24
C SER A 156 1.54 7.90 19.23
N SER A 157 1.76 9.18 18.97
CA SER A 157 2.58 10.08 19.80
C SER A 157 2.04 10.30 21.22
N ARG A 158 0.80 9.89 21.48
CA ARG A 158 0.14 9.98 22.79
C ARG A 158 0.26 8.71 23.63
N GLY A 159 0.82 7.64 23.08
CA GLY A 159 1.06 6.36 23.77
C GLY A 159 2.55 6.06 23.87
N ASP A 160 2.97 5.40 24.97
CA ASP A 160 4.38 5.02 25.18
C ASP A 160 4.81 3.76 24.41
N ASN A 161 4.01 3.29 23.44
CA ASN A 161 4.29 2.05 22.72
C ASN A 161 5.28 2.26 21.57
N LYS A 162 6.56 2.24 21.89
CA LYS A 162 7.67 2.39 20.94
C LYS A 162 7.62 1.38 19.78
N ALA A 163 7.14 0.16 20.02
CA ALA A 163 7.05 -0.87 18.96
C ALA A 163 6.03 -0.50 17.89
N ILE A 164 4.87 0.04 18.28
CA ILE A 164 3.86 0.52 17.33
C ILE A 164 4.41 1.69 16.50
N VAL A 165 5.08 2.64 17.17
CA VAL A 165 5.70 3.80 16.50
C VAL A 165 6.71 3.34 15.46
N SER A 166 7.61 2.43 15.83
CA SER A 166 8.62 1.92 14.91
C SER A 166 8.01 1.16 13.72
N ASN A 167 6.98 0.32 13.94
CA ASN A 167 6.29 -0.38 12.87
C ASN A 167 5.63 0.60 11.87
N LEU A 168 4.99 1.65 12.37
CA LEU A 168 4.39 2.69 11.51
C LEU A 168 5.45 3.44 10.68
N LEU A 169 6.62 3.74 11.26
CA LEU A 169 7.73 4.35 10.55
C LEU A 169 8.24 3.45 9.41
N VAL A 170 8.31 2.13 9.63
CA VAL A 170 8.65 1.16 8.59
C VAL A 170 7.60 1.15 7.47
N LYS A 171 6.31 1.16 7.82
CA LYS A 171 5.21 1.22 6.83
C LYS A 171 5.25 2.53 6.04
N LEU A 172 5.53 3.66 6.68
CA LEU A 172 5.72 4.95 6.02
C LEU A 172 6.91 4.93 5.07
N SER A 173 8.05 4.37 5.50
CA SER A 173 9.22 4.21 4.63
C SER A 173 8.90 3.38 3.39
N ASN A 174 8.24 2.23 3.55
CA ASN A 174 7.82 1.39 2.42
C ASN A 174 6.93 2.16 1.44
N CYS A 175 5.95 2.89 1.98
CA CYS A 175 5.04 3.70 1.18
C CYS A 175 5.78 4.83 0.42
N CYS A 176 6.76 5.46 1.05
CA CYS A 176 7.63 6.46 0.43
C CYS A 176 8.47 5.87 -0.70
N ILE A 177 8.97 4.64 -0.55
CA ILE A 177 9.69 3.92 -1.61
C ILE A 177 8.77 3.73 -2.83
N ASP A 178 7.54 3.26 -2.59
CA ASP A 178 6.56 3.03 -3.66
C ASP A 178 6.12 4.33 -4.36
N LEU A 179 6.14 5.45 -3.63
CA LEU A 179 5.85 6.80 -4.14
C LEU A 179 7.06 7.49 -4.80
N GLY A 180 8.25 6.88 -4.74
CA GLY A 180 9.49 7.51 -5.20
C GLY A 180 9.99 8.67 -4.30
N LYS A 181 9.44 8.84 -3.09
CA LYS A 181 9.85 9.83 -2.09
C LYS A 181 11.06 9.32 -1.30
N ILE A 182 12.16 9.19 -2.00
CA ILE A 182 13.32 8.40 -1.55
C ILE A 182 14.00 8.99 -0.29
N SER A 183 14.11 10.32 -0.19
CA SER A 183 14.73 10.97 0.96
C SER A 183 13.89 10.78 2.23
N GLU A 184 12.56 10.94 2.12
CA GLU A 184 11.63 10.72 3.22
C GLU A 184 11.66 9.26 3.71
N ALA A 185 11.81 8.29 2.80
CA ALA A 185 11.93 6.88 3.16
C ALA A 185 13.14 6.62 4.06
N LEU A 186 14.31 7.21 3.77
CA LEU A 186 15.51 7.11 4.61
C LEU A 186 15.29 7.77 5.98
N GLU A 187 14.68 8.95 6.03
CA GLU A 187 14.37 9.65 7.28
C GLU A 187 13.47 8.80 8.18
N PHE A 188 12.43 8.16 7.63
CA PHE A 188 11.58 7.26 8.40
C PHE A 188 12.32 6.00 8.88
N ASN A 189 13.23 5.44 8.08
CA ASN A 189 14.06 4.31 8.51
C ASN A 189 15.01 4.71 9.65
N ASP A 190 15.68 5.87 9.54
CA ASP A 190 16.58 6.38 10.58
C ASP A 190 15.81 6.65 11.89
N LEU A 191 14.60 7.22 11.80
CA LEU A 191 13.72 7.41 12.95
C LEU A 191 13.29 6.08 13.58
N ALA A 192 13.00 5.05 12.78
CA ALA A 192 12.63 3.74 13.30
C ALA A 192 13.79 3.08 14.09
N LEU A 193 15.03 3.26 13.64
CA LEU A 193 16.23 2.74 14.32
C LEU A 193 16.50 3.43 15.66
N ILE A 194 15.95 4.62 15.94
CA ILE A 194 16.03 5.23 17.29
C ILE A 194 15.37 4.33 18.34
N TYR A 195 14.44 3.49 17.94
CA TYR A 195 13.72 2.55 18.81
C TYR A 195 14.30 1.12 18.78
N GLU A 196 15.59 0.96 18.43
CA GLU A 196 16.22 -0.36 18.25
C GLU A 196 16.12 -1.28 19.45
N ASP A 197 16.01 -0.73 20.68
CA ASP A 197 15.90 -1.50 21.93
C ASP A 197 14.63 -2.37 22.00
N VAL A 198 13.57 -1.98 21.29
CA VAL A 198 12.28 -2.67 21.28
C VAL A 198 12.02 -3.42 19.98
N LEU A 199 12.94 -3.35 19.02
CA LEU A 199 12.81 -4.01 17.73
C LEU A 199 13.22 -5.48 17.82
N SER A 200 12.40 -6.35 17.28
CA SER A 200 12.78 -7.73 17.01
C SER A 200 13.89 -7.81 15.94
N PRO A 201 14.66 -8.89 15.87
CA PRO A 201 15.63 -9.10 14.80
C PRO A 201 15.03 -8.97 13.38
N THR A 202 13.79 -9.42 13.19
CA THR A 202 13.08 -9.32 11.91
C THR A 202 12.75 -7.87 11.55
N GLU A 203 12.33 -7.06 12.52
CA GLU A 203 12.04 -5.64 12.30
C GLU A 203 13.32 -4.88 11.98
N LYS A 204 14.41 -5.11 12.71
CA LYS A 204 15.74 -4.53 12.38
C LYS A 204 16.17 -4.90 10.96
N TYR A 205 16.02 -6.18 10.59
CA TYR A 205 16.30 -6.63 9.23
C TYR A 205 15.48 -5.82 8.21
N ASN A 206 14.18 -5.69 8.42
CA ASN A 206 13.29 -5.00 7.47
C ASN A 206 13.72 -3.54 7.29
N ILE A 207 14.04 -2.82 8.36
CA ILE A 207 14.46 -1.42 8.29
C ILE A 207 15.77 -1.29 7.50
N ILE A 208 16.78 -2.08 7.86
CA ILE A 208 18.11 -2.00 7.23
C ILE A 208 18.02 -2.47 5.77
N PHE A 209 17.24 -3.52 5.49
CA PHE A 209 16.99 -3.98 4.13
C PHE A 209 16.30 -2.92 3.28
N ASN A 210 15.32 -2.19 3.84
CA ASN A 210 14.65 -1.08 3.16
C ASN A 210 15.62 0.06 2.88
N SER A 211 16.49 0.42 3.82
CA SER A 211 17.54 1.42 3.60
C SER A 211 18.48 1.02 2.46
N ALA A 212 18.88 -0.26 2.43
CA ALA A 212 19.69 -0.81 1.33
C ALA A 212 18.96 -0.74 -0.02
N LEU A 213 17.65 -1.05 -0.04
CA LEU A 213 16.81 -0.93 -1.24
C LEU A 213 16.74 0.51 -1.75
N VAL A 214 16.56 1.46 -0.82
CA VAL A 214 16.57 2.89 -1.13
C VAL A 214 17.91 3.32 -1.72
N TYR A 215 19.03 3.00 -1.07
CA TYR A 215 20.37 3.33 -1.58
C TYR A 215 20.63 2.73 -2.96
N ARG A 216 20.17 1.50 -3.20
CA ARG A 216 20.24 0.88 -4.53
C ARG A 216 19.44 1.65 -5.57
N ASN A 217 18.25 2.13 -5.24
CA ASN A 217 17.42 2.92 -6.15
C ASN A 217 18.02 4.30 -6.45
N LEU A 218 18.75 4.89 -5.50
CA LEU A 218 19.55 6.11 -5.68
C LEU A 218 20.84 5.88 -6.46
N ASN A 219 21.13 4.67 -6.94
CA ASN A 219 22.39 4.28 -7.57
C ASN A 219 23.63 4.45 -6.66
N VAL A 220 23.47 4.42 -5.34
CA VAL A 220 24.54 4.48 -4.35
C VAL A 220 24.84 3.07 -3.82
N ALA A 221 25.28 2.17 -4.73
CA ALA A 221 25.46 0.76 -4.44
C ALA A 221 26.41 0.46 -3.28
N ASP A 222 27.41 1.31 -3.03
CA ASP A 222 28.35 1.13 -1.91
C ASP A 222 27.67 1.25 -0.54
N LYS A 223 26.76 2.21 -0.38
CA LYS A 223 25.97 2.33 0.85
C LYS A 223 25.01 1.15 1.00
N ALA A 224 24.34 0.76 -0.09
CA ALA A 224 23.47 -0.42 -0.05
C ALA A 224 24.23 -1.69 0.37
N LEU A 225 25.40 -1.92 -0.19
CA LEU A 225 26.26 -3.07 0.17
C LEU A 225 26.72 -3.02 1.62
N LYS A 226 27.00 -1.83 2.18
CA LYS A 226 27.35 -1.67 3.58
C LYS A 226 26.20 -2.12 4.50
N GLU A 227 24.99 -1.69 4.22
CA GLU A 227 23.79 -2.12 4.98
C GLU A 227 23.55 -3.64 4.89
N LEU A 228 23.69 -4.21 3.68
CA LEU A 228 23.50 -5.66 3.47
C LEU A 228 24.59 -6.49 4.16
N ASN A 229 25.85 -6.03 4.14
CA ASN A 229 26.93 -6.70 4.87
C ASN A 229 26.71 -6.63 6.39
N TYR A 230 26.21 -5.50 6.91
CA TYR A 230 25.85 -5.38 8.32
C TYR A 230 24.83 -6.44 8.75
N ILE A 231 23.82 -6.72 7.93
CA ILE A 231 22.84 -7.79 8.20
C ILE A 231 23.53 -9.16 8.27
N GLU A 232 24.43 -9.47 7.33
CA GLU A 232 25.15 -10.75 7.29
C GLU A 232 26.11 -10.93 8.48
N GLU A 233 26.83 -9.87 8.88
CA GLU A 233 27.84 -9.89 9.96
C GLU A 233 27.19 -9.99 11.35
N ASN A 234 26.04 -9.37 11.56
CA ASN A 234 25.34 -9.37 12.85
C ASN A 234 24.46 -10.59 13.08
N SER A 235 24.59 -11.63 12.25
CA SER A 235 23.94 -12.94 12.43
C SER A 235 22.46 -12.84 12.77
N LEU A 236 21.73 -11.91 12.14
CA LEU A 236 20.27 -11.86 12.27
C LEU A 236 19.73 -13.18 11.73
N GLU A 237 19.04 -13.95 12.57
CA GLU A 237 18.42 -15.21 12.18
C GLU A 237 17.37 -14.93 11.10
N LEU A 238 17.76 -15.12 9.85
CA LEU A 238 16.89 -14.92 8.71
C LEU A 238 16.26 -16.24 8.29
N ASP A 239 14.96 -16.19 8.04
CA ASP A 239 14.33 -17.28 7.29
C ASP A 239 14.91 -17.37 5.86
N ILE A 240 14.68 -18.49 5.21
CA ILE A 240 15.23 -18.75 3.88
C ILE A 240 14.75 -17.72 2.84
N LYS A 241 13.50 -17.21 2.96
CA LYS A 241 12.94 -16.21 2.03
C LYS A 241 13.63 -14.86 2.18
N ASN A 242 13.87 -14.42 3.41
CA ASN A 242 14.59 -13.17 3.68
C ASN A 242 16.06 -13.26 3.30
N LEU A 243 16.71 -14.41 3.50
CA LEU A 243 18.06 -14.64 3.03
C LEU A 243 18.16 -14.58 1.49
N ILE A 244 17.18 -15.15 0.78
CA ILE A 244 17.09 -15.07 -0.67
C ILE A 244 16.95 -13.60 -1.13
N LYS A 245 16.03 -12.84 -0.53
CA LYS A 245 15.81 -11.41 -0.86
C LYS A 245 17.09 -10.60 -0.63
N LEU A 246 17.76 -10.80 0.49
CA LEU A 246 19.03 -10.13 0.83
C LEU A 246 20.09 -10.41 -0.24
N LYS A 247 20.31 -11.67 -0.58
CA LYS A 247 21.29 -12.08 -1.61
C LYS A 247 20.94 -11.52 -2.99
N MET A 248 19.65 -11.48 -3.34
CA MET A 248 19.20 -10.88 -4.59
C MET A 248 19.49 -9.37 -4.63
N LEU A 249 19.20 -8.65 -3.57
CA LEU A 249 19.48 -7.21 -3.51
C LEU A 249 20.99 -6.94 -3.56
N LYS A 250 21.81 -7.75 -2.85
CA LYS A 250 23.27 -7.68 -2.91
C LYS A 250 23.78 -7.88 -4.33
N SER A 251 23.26 -8.90 -5.04
CA SER A 251 23.62 -9.16 -6.43
C SER A 251 23.23 -7.99 -7.35
N ASN A 252 22.04 -7.39 -7.14
CA ASN A 252 21.63 -6.19 -7.90
C ASN A 252 22.61 -5.02 -7.69
N CYS A 253 23.07 -4.80 -6.46
CA CYS A 253 24.09 -3.78 -6.16
C CYS A 253 25.44 -4.07 -6.84
N LEU A 254 25.86 -5.35 -6.86
CA LEU A 254 27.06 -5.77 -7.57
C LEU A 254 26.93 -5.56 -9.10
N VAL A 255 25.75 -5.81 -9.67
CA VAL A 255 25.48 -5.51 -11.09
C VAL A 255 25.60 -4.01 -11.37
N GLN A 256 25.09 -3.14 -10.51
CA GLN A 256 25.29 -1.68 -10.65
C GLN A 256 26.76 -1.29 -10.65
N LYS A 257 27.59 -1.97 -9.86
CA LYS A 257 29.04 -1.78 -9.83
C LYS A 257 29.78 -2.52 -10.96
N LYS A 258 29.06 -3.22 -11.84
CA LYS A 258 29.63 -4.05 -12.94
C LYS A 258 30.44 -5.26 -12.44
N TYR A 259 30.27 -5.70 -11.21
CA TYR A 259 30.87 -6.92 -10.66
C TYR A 259 30.03 -8.14 -11.04
N TYR A 260 29.95 -8.37 -12.36
CA TYR A 260 29.03 -9.37 -12.95
C TYR A 260 29.34 -10.81 -12.52
N THR A 261 30.62 -11.16 -12.41
CA THR A 261 31.03 -12.52 -12.02
C THR A 261 30.54 -12.89 -10.62
N GLU A 262 30.70 -11.98 -9.67
CA GLU A 262 30.27 -12.17 -8.30
C GLU A 262 28.72 -12.24 -8.22
N ALA A 263 28.04 -11.35 -8.92
CA ALA A 263 26.58 -11.34 -9.00
C ALA A 263 26.03 -12.67 -9.56
N ILE A 264 26.63 -13.20 -10.62
CA ILE A 264 26.23 -14.49 -11.22
C ILE A 264 26.34 -15.64 -10.21
N VAL A 265 27.43 -15.69 -9.43
CA VAL A 265 27.63 -16.72 -8.41
C VAL A 265 26.50 -16.67 -7.38
N ILE A 266 26.18 -15.49 -6.88
CA ILE A 266 25.14 -15.32 -5.85
C ILE A 266 23.74 -15.64 -6.42
N TYR A 267 23.41 -15.20 -7.63
CA TYR A 267 22.11 -15.54 -8.25
C TYR A 267 21.96 -17.05 -8.46
N LYS A 268 23.03 -17.76 -8.88
CA LYS A 268 23.00 -19.22 -9.04
C LYS A 268 22.81 -19.93 -7.69
N ASP A 269 23.46 -19.44 -6.62
CA ASP A 269 23.25 -19.95 -5.26
C ASP A 269 21.79 -19.74 -4.83
N VAL A 270 21.23 -18.55 -5.05
CA VAL A 270 19.81 -18.26 -4.78
C VAL A 270 18.88 -19.23 -5.51
N ILE A 271 19.07 -19.43 -6.81
CA ILE A 271 18.24 -20.33 -7.62
C ILE A 271 18.31 -21.78 -7.11
N SER A 272 19.46 -22.20 -6.57
CA SER A 272 19.62 -23.54 -6.02
C SER A 272 18.84 -23.78 -4.73
N LYS A 273 18.52 -22.69 -4.00
CA LYS A 273 17.82 -22.71 -2.70
C LYS A 273 16.31 -22.53 -2.82
N ILE A 274 15.82 -22.04 -3.97
CA ILE A 274 14.39 -21.84 -4.22
C ILE A 274 13.68 -23.19 -4.35
N ASN A 275 12.57 -23.36 -3.62
CA ASN A 275 11.73 -24.55 -3.72
C ASN A 275 10.81 -24.45 -4.95
N LYS A 276 11.19 -25.08 -6.04
CA LYS A 276 10.46 -25.08 -7.32
C LYS A 276 9.07 -25.71 -7.28
N LYS A 277 8.66 -26.27 -6.14
CA LYS A 277 7.32 -26.86 -5.95
C LYS A 277 6.37 -25.91 -5.19
N ASP A 278 6.91 -24.86 -4.59
CA ASP A 278 6.12 -23.87 -3.86
C ASP A 278 5.70 -22.75 -4.82
N PRO A 279 4.39 -22.51 -5.02
CA PRO A 279 3.92 -21.42 -5.87
C PRO A 279 4.45 -20.04 -5.45
N GLU A 280 4.59 -19.78 -4.14
CA GLU A 280 5.12 -18.50 -3.63
C GLU A 280 6.60 -18.28 -3.97
N ASP A 281 7.36 -19.35 -4.13
CA ASP A 281 8.77 -19.29 -4.49
C ASP A 281 8.98 -19.12 -6.01
N MET A 282 7.94 -19.35 -6.83
CA MET A 282 8.04 -19.21 -8.29
C MET A 282 8.26 -17.75 -8.71
N ASP A 283 7.74 -16.79 -7.95
CA ASP A 283 7.98 -15.37 -8.16
C ASP A 283 9.46 -15.01 -8.00
N LEU A 284 10.08 -15.53 -6.94
CA LEU A 284 11.51 -15.33 -6.67
C LEU A 284 12.38 -16.01 -7.73
N LEU A 285 11.92 -17.16 -8.23
CA LEU A 285 12.61 -17.88 -9.30
C LEU A 285 12.56 -17.09 -10.61
N LEU A 286 11.38 -16.58 -10.99
CA LEU A 286 11.20 -15.72 -12.16
C LEU A 286 12.10 -14.48 -12.08
N LEU A 287 12.09 -13.79 -10.94
CA LEU A 287 12.93 -12.62 -10.72
C LEU A 287 14.42 -12.98 -10.80
N SER A 288 14.83 -14.12 -10.23
CA SER A 288 16.23 -14.55 -10.28
C SER A 288 16.70 -14.88 -11.70
N TYR A 289 15.88 -15.54 -12.51
CA TYR A 289 16.20 -15.82 -13.92
C TYR A 289 16.26 -14.51 -14.73
N SER A 290 15.33 -13.59 -14.50
CA SER A 290 15.29 -12.30 -15.20
C SER A 290 16.50 -11.41 -14.85
N ASN A 291 16.93 -11.42 -13.59
CA ASN A 291 18.13 -10.71 -13.17
C ASN A 291 19.41 -11.32 -13.76
N LEU A 292 19.51 -12.65 -13.80
CA LEU A 292 20.62 -13.31 -14.51
C LEU A 292 20.60 -13.01 -16.01
N LEU A 293 19.43 -13.00 -16.63
CA LEU A 293 19.27 -12.62 -18.04
C LEU A 293 19.75 -11.17 -18.27
N ASN A 294 19.41 -10.24 -17.38
CA ASN A 294 19.92 -8.87 -17.43
C ASN A 294 21.44 -8.80 -17.37
N VAL A 295 22.08 -9.59 -16.51
CA VAL A 295 23.54 -9.67 -16.44
C VAL A 295 24.13 -10.22 -17.75
N TYR A 296 23.58 -11.32 -18.26
CA TYR A 296 24.06 -11.91 -19.52
C TYR A 296 23.78 -11.02 -20.74
N ASN A 297 22.68 -10.28 -20.76
CA ASN A 297 22.40 -9.23 -21.73
C ASN A 297 23.51 -8.15 -21.68
N SER A 298 23.89 -7.72 -20.49
CA SER A 298 24.97 -6.72 -20.32
C SER A 298 26.35 -7.23 -20.76
N LEU A 299 26.59 -8.54 -20.66
CA LEU A 299 27.82 -9.21 -21.09
C LEU A 299 27.80 -9.64 -22.57
N ASN A 300 26.68 -9.50 -23.28
CA ASN A 300 26.44 -10.07 -24.62
C ASN A 300 26.76 -11.58 -24.72
N ASP A 301 26.52 -12.32 -23.65
CA ASP A 301 26.75 -13.78 -23.62
C ASP A 301 25.58 -14.53 -24.28
N VAL A 302 25.66 -14.67 -25.59
CA VAL A 302 24.62 -15.29 -26.44
C VAL A 302 24.19 -16.66 -25.93
N LYS A 303 25.10 -17.50 -25.44
CA LYS A 303 24.80 -18.85 -24.94
C LYS A 303 23.90 -18.79 -23.71
N ASN A 304 24.28 -18.01 -22.73
CA ASN A 304 23.52 -17.89 -21.50
C ASN A 304 22.26 -17.02 -21.68
N ILE A 305 22.25 -16.03 -22.58
CA ILE A 305 21.05 -15.30 -22.98
C ILE A 305 19.97 -16.29 -23.46
N LYS A 306 20.26 -17.15 -24.43
CA LYS A 306 19.31 -18.15 -24.95
C LYS A 306 18.80 -19.07 -23.84
N LEU A 307 19.68 -19.52 -22.95
CA LEU A 307 19.32 -20.43 -21.86
C LEU A 307 18.34 -19.77 -20.87
N TYR A 308 18.73 -18.61 -20.32
CA TYR A 308 17.92 -17.94 -19.29
C TYR A 308 16.67 -17.27 -19.85
N MET A 309 16.72 -16.78 -21.09
CA MET A 309 15.53 -16.32 -21.81
C MET A 309 14.48 -17.42 -21.94
N ASN A 310 14.88 -18.63 -22.32
CA ASN A 310 13.97 -19.78 -22.41
C ASN A 310 13.36 -20.14 -21.04
N TYR A 311 14.15 -20.13 -19.95
CA TYR A 311 13.65 -20.36 -18.61
C TYR A 311 12.66 -19.26 -18.17
N THR A 312 12.97 -18.01 -18.45
CA THR A 312 12.10 -16.86 -18.12
C THR A 312 10.79 -16.94 -18.89
N ILE A 313 10.82 -17.15 -20.20
CA ILE A 313 9.61 -17.27 -21.04
C ILE A 313 8.73 -18.42 -20.54
N LYS A 314 9.32 -19.58 -20.23
CA LYS A 314 8.57 -20.73 -19.73
C LYS A 314 7.88 -20.39 -18.39
N LEU A 315 8.52 -19.70 -17.46
CA LEU A 315 7.89 -19.31 -16.20
C LEU A 315 6.77 -18.28 -16.40
N LEU A 316 6.94 -17.31 -17.30
CA LEU A 316 5.92 -16.31 -17.62
C LEU A 316 4.59 -16.91 -18.11
N THR A 317 4.57 -18.16 -18.57
CA THR A 317 3.31 -18.86 -18.94
C THR A 317 2.53 -19.38 -17.74
N TYR A 318 3.14 -19.51 -16.56
CA TYR A 318 2.52 -20.11 -15.37
C TYR A 318 2.38 -19.14 -14.21
N VAL A 319 3.17 -18.06 -14.21
CA VAL A 319 3.31 -17.15 -13.07
C VAL A 319 2.83 -15.75 -13.47
N SER A 320 1.84 -15.23 -12.74
CA SER A 320 1.38 -13.85 -12.93
C SER A 320 1.75 -13.05 -11.69
N THR A 321 2.77 -12.22 -11.79
CA THR A 321 3.32 -11.47 -10.66
C THR A 321 3.73 -10.07 -11.04
N LYS A 322 3.94 -9.23 -10.01
CA LYS A 322 4.50 -7.87 -10.18
C LYS A 322 5.88 -7.83 -10.87
N TYR A 323 6.55 -8.98 -11.03
CA TYR A 323 7.85 -9.06 -11.70
C TYR A 323 7.73 -9.34 -13.21
N ASN A 324 6.52 -9.62 -13.72
CA ASN A 324 6.30 -9.89 -15.14
C ASN A 324 6.76 -8.75 -16.06
N PRO A 325 6.48 -7.46 -15.77
CA PRO A 325 6.98 -6.36 -16.60
C PRO A 325 8.50 -6.37 -16.76
N TRP A 326 9.24 -6.49 -15.66
CA TRP A 326 10.71 -6.55 -15.67
C TRP A 326 11.21 -7.76 -16.46
N SER A 327 10.60 -8.92 -16.25
CA SER A 327 10.99 -10.15 -16.92
C SER A 327 10.81 -10.09 -18.43
N LEU A 328 9.67 -9.55 -18.90
CA LEU A 328 9.39 -9.32 -20.31
C LEU A 328 10.38 -8.33 -20.93
N LEU A 329 10.73 -7.25 -20.22
CA LEU A 329 11.73 -6.29 -20.68
C LEU A 329 13.10 -6.96 -20.87
N GLN A 330 13.52 -7.85 -19.95
CA GLN A 330 14.81 -8.53 -20.10
C GLN A 330 14.79 -9.54 -21.24
N VAL A 331 13.68 -10.21 -21.48
CA VAL A 331 13.49 -11.09 -22.64
C VAL A 331 13.56 -10.30 -23.96
N SER A 332 12.91 -9.12 -24.02
CA SER A 332 12.98 -8.26 -25.21
C SER A 332 14.43 -7.86 -25.50
N HIS A 333 15.20 -7.43 -24.49
CA HIS A 333 16.61 -7.12 -24.66
C HIS A 333 17.45 -8.31 -25.16
N GLY A 334 17.12 -9.52 -24.70
CA GLY A 334 17.71 -10.75 -25.22
C GLY A 334 17.49 -10.91 -26.73
N PHE A 335 16.26 -10.72 -27.20
CA PHE A 335 15.96 -10.77 -28.65
C PHE A 335 16.70 -9.69 -29.44
N LYS A 336 16.81 -8.46 -28.89
CA LYS A 336 17.62 -7.39 -29.48
C LYS A 336 19.05 -7.83 -29.74
N ILE A 337 19.72 -8.44 -28.73
CA ILE A 337 21.10 -8.90 -28.84
C ILE A 337 21.24 -10.06 -29.84
N LEU A 338 20.21 -10.92 -29.92
CA LEU A 338 20.16 -12.01 -30.89
C LEU A 338 19.87 -11.57 -32.32
N GLY A 339 19.54 -10.29 -32.55
CA GLY A 339 19.22 -9.74 -33.87
C GLY A 339 17.79 -10.09 -34.36
N ASP A 340 16.94 -10.59 -33.49
CA ASP A 340 15.53 -10.87 -33.82
C ASP A 340 14.66 -9.66 -33.52
N THR A 341 14.62 -8.75 -34.49
CA THR A 341 13.89 -7.45 -34.40
C THR A 341 12.37 -7.67 -34.25
N ALA A 342 11.80 -8.68 -34.88
CA ALA A 342 10.35 -8.93 -34.81
C ALA A 342 9.95 -9.36 -33.39
N SER A 343 10.66 -10.34 -32.81
CA SER A 343 10.42 -10.75 -31.43
C SER A 343 10.78 -9.63 -30.42
N TYR A 344 11.78 -8.81 -30.70
CA TYR A 344 12.14 -7.65 -29.86
C TYR A 344 10.95 -6.67 -29.76
N GLU A 345 10.39 -6.28 -30.91
CA GLU A 345 9.20 -5.41 -30.97
C GLU A 345 8.00 -6.04 -30.23
N GLU A 346 7.70 -7.30 -30.51
CA GLU A 346 6.58 -8.02 -29.90
C GLU A 346 6.67 -8.01 -28.36
N TYR A 347 7.86 -8.35 -27.82
CA TYR A 347 8.06 -8.40 -26.37
C TYR A 347 8.10 -7.02 -25.73
N LEU A 348 8.53 -5.95 -26.42
CA LEU A 348 8.38 -4.58 -25.95
C LEU A 348 6.89 -4.18 -25.81
N LEU A 349 6.07 -4.48 -26.81
CA LEU A 349 4.63 -4.22 -26.74
C LEU A 349 3.96 -4.99 -25.60
N LYS A 350 4.27 -6.27 -25.44
CA LYS A 350 3.81 -7.07 -24.28
C LYS A 350 4.26 -6.46 -22.94
N THR A 351 5.51 -5.98 -22.87
CA THR A 351 6.02 -5.30 -21.66
C THR A 351 5.19 -4.06 -21.34
N ILE A 352 4.87 -3.25 -22.35
CA ILE A 352 4.06 -2.02 -22.19
C ILE A 352 2.68 -2.37 -21.65
N ASP A 353 2.00 -3.35 -22.25
CA ASP A 353 0.64 -3.74 -21.84
C ASP A 353 0.61 -4.29 -20.40
N VAL A 354 1.54 -5.18 -20.06
CA VAL A 354 1.62 -5.73 -18.71
C VAL A 354 2.06 -4.68 -17.70
N SER A 355 2.95 -3.75 -18.06
CA SER A 355 3.35 -2.64 -17.18
C SER A 355 2.20 -1.68 -16.88
N LYS A 356 1.30 -1.43 -17.84
CA LYS A 356 0.06 -0.65 -17.61
C LYS A 356 -0.86 -1.36 -16.61
N GLN A 357 -1.06 -2.67 -16.77
CA GLN A 357 -1.90 -3.48 -15.88
C GLN A 357 -1.34 -3.53 -14.45
N GLU A 358 -0.04 -3.77 -14.33
CA GLU A 358 0.68 -3.86 -13.05
C GLU A 358 1.03 -2.49 -12.45
N LYS A 359 0.74 -1.39 -13.13
CA LYS A 359 1.07 -0.01 -12.74
C LYS A 359 2.57 0.21 -12.48
N ASP A 360 3.43 -0.50 -13.21
CA ASP A 360 4.89 -0.32 -13.15
C ASP A 360 5.34 0.77 -14.11
N SER A 361 5.27 2.02 -13.66
CA SER A 361 5.64 3.19 -14.48
C SER A 361 7.13 3.18 -14.87
N SER A 362 8.01 2.61 -14.06
CA SER A 362 9.46 2.56 -14.34
C SER A 362 9.79 1.63 -15.50
N VAL A 363 9.21 0.42 -15.52
CA VAL A 363 9.42 -0.53 -16.61
C VAL A 363 8.66 -0.07 -17.85
N LEU A 364 7.46 0.47 -17.69
CA LEU A 364 6.68 1.08 -18.78
C LEU A 364 7.50 2.14 -19.53
N TYR A 365 8.11 3.08 -18.80
CA TYR A 365 8.94 4.12 -19.38
C TYR A 365 10.08 3.54 -20.23
N LYS A 366 10.82 2.58 -19.68
CA LYS A 366 11.95 1.93 -20.38
C LYS A 366 11.52 1.17 -21.62
N ALA A 367 10.37 0.50 -21.57
CA ALA A 367 9.84 -0.24 -22.71
C ALA A 367 9.39 0.69 -23.85
N VAL A 368 8.71 1.80 -23.51
CA VAL A 368 8.31 2.82 -24.49
C VAL A 368 9.53 3.51 -25.09
N GLU A 369 10.54 3.84 -24.26
CA GLU A 369 11.81 4.40 -24.74
C GLU A 369 12.49 3.48 -25.75
N ALA A 370 12.61 2.19 -25.41
CA ALA A 370 13.24 1.20 -26.27
C ALA A 370 12.48 1.00 -27.59
N LEU A 371 11.13 1.10 -27.55
CA LEU A 371 10.27 1.03 -28.74
C LEU A 371 10.47 2.24 -29.66
N ILE A 372 10.53 3.44 -29.09
CA ILE A 372 10.85 4.68 -29.83
C ILE A 372 12.22 4.56 -30.49
N ASP A 373 13.23 4.09 -29.76
CA ASP A 373 14.59 3.91 -30.29
C ASP A 373 14.62 2.92 -31.45
N LEU A 374 13.87 1.82 -31.35
CA LEU A 374 13.74 0.85 -32.42
C LEU A 374 13.15 1.51 -33.69
N TYR A 375 12.06 2.26 -33.57
CA TYR A 375 11.40 2.86 -34.73
C TYR A 375 12.17 4.05 -35.33
N ILE A 376 12.91 4.78 -34.53
CA ILE A 376 13.87 5.78 -35.01
C ILE A 376 15.01 5.11 -35.80
N HIS A 377 15.57 4.02 -35.27
CA HIS A 377 16.65 3.28 -35.94
C HIS A 377 16.17 2.70 -37.28
N ASP A 378 14.98 2.15 -37.32
CA ASP A 378 14.38 1.55 -38.52
C ASP A 378 13.79 2.61 -39.47
N THR A 379 13.88 3.89 -39.13
CA THR A 379 13.31 5.03 -39.87
C THR A 379 11.83 4.85 -40.26
N ASN A 380 11.09 4.11 -39.42
CA ASN A 380 9.66 3.81 -39.66
C ASN A 380 8.78 4.89 -39.03
N ILE A 381 8.43 5.89 -39.81
CA ILE A 381 7.65 7.07 -39.36
C ILE A 381 6.23 6.66 -38.92
N GLU A 382 5.59 5.70 -39.56
CA GLU A 382 4.25 5.26 -39.19
C GLU A 382 4.22 4.62 -37.78
N LYS A 383 5.15 3.71 -37.50
CA LYS A 383 5.30 3.10 -36.21
C LYS A 383 5.76 4.10 -35.13
N LEU A 384 6.60 5.08 -35.53
CA LEU A 384 6.99 6.15 -34.61
C LEU A 384 5.80 7.04 -34.23
N ASN A 385 4.91 7.34 -35.18
CA ASN A 385 3.67 8.07 -34.91
C ASN A 385 2.73 7.30 -33.98
N PHE A 386 2.67 5.97 -34.08
CA PHE A 386 1.98 5.13 -33.12
C PHE A 386 2.59 5.30 -31.70
N SER A 387 3.91 5.24 -31.56
CA SER A 387 4.58 5.47 -30.28
C SER A 387 4.37 6.88 -29.73
N LYS A 388 4.38 7.91 -30.60
CA LYS A 388 4.03 9.29 -30.22
C LYS A 388 2.64 9.34 -29.58
N ASN A 389 1.63 8.79 -30.26
CA ASN A 389 0.27 8.80 -29.76
C ASN A 389 0.13 8.06 -28.43
N MET A 390 0.85 6.93 -28.27
CA MET A 390 0.93 6.20 -27.00
C MET A 390 1.53 7.08 -25.87
N VAL A 391 2.60 7.81 -26.13
CA VAL A 391 3.20 8.73 -25.12
C VAL A 391 2.21 9.82 -24.72
N LEU A 392 1.50 10.43 -25.68
CA LEU A 392 0.49 11.46 -25.40
C LEU A 392 -0.69 10.89 -24.61
N GLU A 393 -1.14 9.67 -24.93
CA GLU A 393 -2.17 8.95 -24.15
C GLU A 393 -1.70 8.73 -22.70
N LEU A 394 -0.47 8.24 -22.48
CA LEU A 394 0.08 8.01 -21.13
C LEU A 394 0.20 9.30 -20.31
N ILE A 395 0.45 10.43 -20.97
CA ILE A 395 0.44 11.74 -20.32
C ILE A 395 -1.00 12.16 -19.97
N SER A 396 -1.97 11.95 -20.87
CA SER A 396 -3.37 12.29 -20.60
C SER A 396 -3.99 11.48 -19.48
N LEU A 397 -3.49 10.26 -19.26
CA LEU A 397 -3.86 9.37 -18.15
C LEU A 397 -3.05 9.64 -16.86
N GLU A 398 -2.23 10.69 -16.84
CA GLU A 398 -1.35 11.04 -15.71
C GLU A 398 -0.36 9.93 -15.29
N ILE A 399 -0.10 8.97 -16.17
CA ILE A 399 0.89 7.90 -15.95
C ILE A 399 2.31 8.43 -16.17
N LEU A 400 2.46 9.35 -17.12
CA LEU A 400 3.72 10.04 -17.39
C LEU A 400 3.55 11.55 -17.17
N PRO A 401 4.58 12.25 -16.66
CA PRO A 401 4.53 13.70 -16.55
C PRO A 401 4.53 14.36 -17.94
N LYS A 402 3.91 15.55 -18.07
CA LYS A 402 3.89 16.32 -19.32
C LYS A 402 5.30 16.60 -19.87
N HIS A 403 6.22 16.93 -18.98
CA HIS A 403 7.62 17.16 -19.30
C HIS A 403 8.45 15.91 -18.98
N ASN A 404 8.77 15.13 -20.00
CA ASN A 404 9.58 13.92 -19.87
C ASN A 404 10.52 13.77 -21.08
N ASP A 405 11.56 12.94 -20.92
CA ASP A 405 12.59 12.78 -21.94
C ASP A 405 12.10 12.07 -23.20
N LEU A 406 11.02 11.27 -23.13
CA LEU A 406 10.42 10.62 -24.31
C LEU A 406 9.83 11.66 -25.28
N VAL A 407 9.13 12.65 -24.72
CA VAL A 407 8.60 13.78 -25.50
C VAL A 407 9.74 14.58 -26.16
N LEU A 408 10.79 14.89 -25.41
CA LEU A 408 11.96 15.60 -25.94
C LEU A 408 12.66 14.79 -27.05
N LYS A 409 12.74 13.47 -26.89
CA LYS A 409 13.33 12.56 -27.89
C LYS A 409 12.52 12.58 -29.19
N LEU A 410 11.19 12.51 -29.10
CA LEU A 410 10.30 12.60 -30.25
C LEU A 410 10.37 13.96 -30.95
N ILE A 411 10.36 15.06 -30.19
CA ILE A 411 10.52 16.43 -30.73
C ILE A 411 11.82 16.54 -31.50
N LYS A 412 12.95 16.11 -30.88
CA LYS A 412 14.27 16.16 -31.55
C LYS A 412 14.27 15.39 -32.87
N TYR A 413 13.70 14.18 -32.87
CA TYR A 413 13.66 13.37 -34.09
C TYR A 413 12.80 14.00 -35.17
N TYR A 414 11.56 14.45 -34.87
CA TYR A 414 10.69 15.11 -35.85
C TYR A 414 11.31 16.41 -36.40
N LEU A 415 12.09 17.13 -35.61
CA LEU A 415 12.87 18.27 -36.10
C LEU A 415 13.97 17.83 -37.11
N THR A 416 14.63 16.68 -36.88
CA THR A 416 15.70 16.20 -37.79
C THR A 416 15.18 15.76 -39.14
N ILE A 417 13.92 15.31 -39.22
CA ILE A 417 13.27 14.86 -40.46
C ILE A 417 12.34 15.91 -41.07
N ASP A 418 12.31 17.12 -40.47
CA ASP A 418 11.45 18.26 -40.89
C ASP A 418 9.93 17.94 -40.91
N ASP A 419 9.47 17.02 -40.04
CA ASP A 419 8.06 16.65 -39.87
C ASP A 419 7.35 17.65 -38.93
N MET A 420 6.99 18.80 -39.52
CA MET A 420 6.35 19.90 -38.80
C MET A 420 4.95 19.59 -38.32
N ASP A 421 4.23 18.65 -38.91
CA ASP A 421 2.84 18.31 -38.54
C ASP A 421 2.84 17.51 -37.23
N ASN A 422 3.70 16.49 -37.10
CA ASN A 422 3.84 15.74 -35.88
C ASN A 422 4.43 16.59 -34.76
N LEU A 423 5.36 17.50 -35.08
CA LEU A 423 5.92 18.45 -34.11
C LEU A 423 4.83 19.39 -33.54
N LYS A 424 4.02 20.01 -34.41
CA LYS A 424 2.88 20.86 -34.00
C LYS A 424 1.89 20.09 -33.12
N SER A 425 1.57 18.84 -33.49
CA SER A 425 0.67 17.98 -32.73
C SER A 425 1.14 17.79 -31.28
N ILE A 426 2.44 17.57 -31.05
CA ILE A 426 3.01 17.44 -29.71
C ILE A 426 2.91 18.78 -28.97
N ILE A 427 3.29 19.88 -29.59
CA ILE A 427 3.28 21.21 -28.97
C ILE A 427 1.86 21.59 -28.54
N TYR A 428 0.87 21.46 -29.44
CA TYR A 428 -0.54 21.74 -29.11
C TYR A 428 -1.10 20.88 -27.97
N PHE A 429 -0.62 19.66 -27.83
CA PHE A 429 -1.04 18.80 -26.72
C PHE A 429 -0.45 19.24 -25.38
N LEU A 430 0.77 19.78 -25.40
CA LEU A 430 1.48 20.18 -24.17
C LEU A 430 1.07 21.55 -23.64
N THR A 431 0.59 22.44 -24.54
CA THR A 431 0.07 23.78 -24.18
C THR A 431 -1.37 23.70 -23.67
#